data_96da41e666e863421985030f3b12fcd5
#
_entry.id   96da41e666e863421985030f3b12fcd5
#
_cell.length_a   1.000
_cell.length_b   1.000
_cell.length_c   1.000
_cell.angle_alpha   90.00
_cell.angle_beta   90.00
_cell.angle_gamma   90.00
#
_symmetry.space_group_name_H-M   'P 1'
#
loop_
_entity.id
_entity.type
_entity.pdbx_description
1 polymer ?
#
loop_
_entity_poly.entity_id
_entity_poly.type
_entity_poly.pdbx_seq_one_letter_code
_entity_poly.pdbx_strand_id
1 'polypeptide(L)'
;MQKFDLLIIGGGSAGTAAAMHSVGKKVAIAEKTQLGGMCVNEGCIPFKSFLNIVESIADCRKGIIGIDLIERSFNYEAIVDEVKQRIESVRKSLEFSLQNITVYHDEAVITDKNHAVIDNEEIEFDYLLIATGSSPKANMSATKQLFNFTTFPQEISVIGSGITGIEAASILAKLGVKVTLQEKQNVICPGIPEILRKELQIILRRNGIWVKTNSQDVPENALWCTGSSPVLPRFLNDSLCPKTDDYGCLCIDENQKTTVENWFAAGDVCSGTPKLAYIASYQAKKAVSTMFNLSDIPRVEPQFIPYCIFAPTPLAWFGDFDNPDYRIEKKSYKAVPAATVYDDTRGFVITATNQNGRLCGAAICGTAAHEMIHQLLICAKYKITLKDLQNNILTLHPVLSELLQL
;
A
#
# COMPACT_ATOMS: atom_id res chain seq x y z
N MET A 1 25.50 -6.99 -28.75
CA MET A 1 25.24 -6.29 -27.48
C MET A 1 24.22 -5.18 -27.75
N GLN A 2 23.11 -5.16 -27.02
CA GLN A 2 22.10 -4.08 -27.12
C GLN A 2 22.46 -2.99 -26.12
N LYS A 3 22.25 -1.71 -26.51
CA LYS A 3 22.47 -0.56 -25.64
C LYS A 3 21.15 0.13 -25.31
N PHE A 4 20.95 0.49 -24.04
CA PHE A 4 19.79 1.22 -23.51
C PHE A 4 20.23 2.49 -22.78
N ASP A 5 19.41 3.53 -22.81
CA ASP A 5 19.61 4.72 -21.99
C ASP A 5 19.38 4.38 -20.49
N LEU A 6 18.44 3.47 -20.22
CA LEU A 6 18.06 3.05 -18.88
C LEU A 6 17.76 1.54 -18.83
N LEU A 7 18.44 0.83 -17.95
CA LEU A 7 18.06 -0.52 -17.50
C LEU A 7 17.35 -0.43 -16.16
N ILE A 8 16.19 -1.06 -16.07
CA ILE A 8 15.38 -1.16 -14.84
C ILE A 8 15.37 -2.62 -14.40
N ILE A 9 15.75 -2.90 -13.15
CA ILE A 9 15.66 -4.24 -12.58
C ILE A 9 14.49 -4.30 -11.63
N GLY A 10 13.45 -5.04 -12.01
CA GLY A 10 12.17 -5.19 -11.33
C GLY A 10 11.04 -4.42 -12.01
N GLY A 11 9.98 -5.12 -12.39
CA GLY A 11 8.78 -4.62 -13.07
C GLY A 11 7.62 -4.31 -12.11
N GLY A 12 7.91 -3.98 -10.84
CA GLY A 12 6.91 -3.58 -9.85
C GLY A 12 6.47 -2.12 -10.00
N SER A 13 5.81 -1.56 -8.97
CA SER A 13 5.28 -0.18 -9.00
C SER A 13 6.34 0.88 -9.31
N ALA A 14 7.58 0.69 -8.82
CA ALA A 14 8.68 1.60 -9.13
C ALA A 14 9.14 1.43 -10.59
N GLY A 15 9.42 0.20 -11.02
CA GLY A 15 9.96 -0.05 -12.36
C GLY A 15 9.01 0.35 -13.47
N THR A 16 7.73 0.00 -13.36
CA THR A 16 6.72 0.39 -14.35
C THR A 16 6.51 1.91 -14.40
N ALA A 17 6.51 2.58 -13.23
CA ALA A 17 6.41 4.04 -13.18
C ALA A 17 7.65 4.73 -13.81
N ALA A 18 8.86 4.19 -13.58
CA ALA A 18 10.07 4.69 -14.21
C ALA A 18 10.03 4.57 -15.73
N ALA A 19 9.67 3.38 -16.23
CA ALA A 19 9.58 3.14 -17.68
C ALA A 19 8.59 4.10 -18.36
N MET A 20 7.38 4.24 -17.79
CA MET A 20 6.37 5.16 -18.31
C MET A 20 6.79 6.65 -18.22
N HIS A 21 7.65 7.01 -17.26
CA HIS A 21 8.16 8.38 -17.13
C HIS A 21 9.35 8.69 -18.03
N SER A 22 10.00 7.69 -18.59
CA SER A 22 11.20 7.79 -19.46
C SER A 22 10.84 8.01 -20.93
N VAL A 23 9.92 8.93 -21.22
CA VAL A 23 9.45 9.20 -22.59
C VAL A 23 10.60 9.60 -23.51
N GLY A 24 10.66 9.00 -24.69
CA GLY A 24 11.68 9.27 -25.69
C GLY A 24 13.06 8.66 -25.40
N LYS A 25 13.17 7.81 -24.38
CA LYS A 25 14.38 7.07 -24.03
C LYS A 25 14.25 5.60 -24.42
N LYS A 26 15.38 4.98 -24.76
CA LYS A 26 15.45 3.53 -24.99
C LYS A 26 15.59 2.82 -23.65
N VAL A 27 14.51 2.20 -23.18
CA VAL A 27 14.40 1.61 -21.86
C VAL A 27 14.24 0.09 -21.95
N ALA A 28 14.91 -0.64 -21.05
CA ALA A 28 14.67 -2.05 -20.80
C ALA A 28 14.23 -2.29 -19.36
N ILE A 29 13.32 -3.23 -19.16
CA ILE A 29 12.94 -3.79 -17.83
C ILE A 29 13.36 -5.24 -17.81
N ALA A 30 14.08 -5.66 -16.76
CA ALA A 30 14.27 -7.06 -16.41
C ALA A 30 13.34 -7.43 -15.26
N GLU A 31 12.36 -8.32 -15.50
CA GLU A 31 11.41 -8.80 -14.51
C GLU A 31 11.39 -10.34 -14.53
N LYS A 32 11.91 -10.96 -13.49
CA LYS A 32 12.07 -12.43 -13.41
C LYS A 32 10.77 -13.20 -13.13
N THR A 33 9.71 -12.52 -12.78
CA THR A 33 8.42 -13.14 -12.46
C THR A 33 7.31 -12.59 -13.35
N GLN A 34 6.53 -11.66 -12.84
CA GLN A 34 5.41 -11.04 -13.55
C GLN A 34 5.36 -9.54 -13.30
N LEU A 35 5.07 -8.77 -14.35
CA LEU A 35 4.87 -7.33 -14.26
C LEU A 35 3.84 -6.96 -13.19
N GLY A 36 4.04 -5.79 -12.56
CA GLY A 36 3.21 -5.29 -11.47
C GLY A 36 3.76 -5.60 -10.07
N GLY A 37 4.72 -6.54 -9.96
CA GLY A 37 5.40 -6.88 -8.72
C GLY A 37 4.45 -7.26 -7.57
N MET A 38 4.87 -7.03 -6.33
CA MET A 38 4.11 -7.38 -5.13
C MET A 38 2.73 -6.70 -5.10
N CYS A 39 2.62 -5.44 -5.47
CA CYS A 39 1.36 -4.69 -5.37
C CYS A 39 0.24 -5.30 -6.23
N VAL A 40 0.52 -5.59 -7.50
CA VAL A 40 -0.47 -6.12 -8.44
C VAL A 40 -0.74 -7.60 -8.19
N ASN A 41 0.31 -8.38 -7.96
CA ASN A 41 0.21 -9.84 -7.97
C ASN A 41 -0.10 -10.46 -6.59
N GLU A 42 0.36 -9.83 -5.50
CA GLU A 42 0.35 -10.46 -4.17
C GLU A 42 -0.03 -9.51 -3.02
N GLY A 43 -0.31 -8.23 -3.28
CA GLY A 43 -0.53 -7.21 -2.26
C GLY A 43 -1.81 -6.41 -2.48
N CYS A 44 -1.66 -5.16 -2.94
CA CYS A 44 -2.75 -4.19 -2.99
C CYS A 44 -3.97 -4.71 -3.76
N ILE A 45 -3.77 -5.15 -5.00
CA ILE A 45 -4.88 -5.52 -5.89
C ILE A 45 -5.63 -6.75 -5.37
N PRO A 46 -4.97 -7.90 -5.05
CA PRO A 46 -5.68 -9.05 -4.53
C PRO A 46 -6.41 -8.76 -3.20
N PHE A 47 -5.77 -8.07 -2.25
CA PHE A 47 -6.40 -7.78 -0.96
C PHE A 47 -7.64 -6.89 -1.10
N LYS A 48 -7.57 -5.82 -1.91
CA LYS A 48 -8.72 -4.94 -2.14
C LYS A 48 -9.81 -5.63 -2.94
N SER A 49 -9.45 -6.54 -3.85
CA SER A 49 -10.41 -7.40 -4.55
C SER A 49 -11.13 -8.35 -3.60
N PHE A 50 -10.39 -9.03 -2.71
CA PHE A 50 -11.00 -9.85 -1.66
C PHE A 50 -11.93 -9.02 -0.77
N LEU A 51 -11.46 -7.90 -0.23
CA LEU A 51 -12.27 -7.04 0.65
C LEU A 51 -13.57 -6.62 -0.03
N ASN A 52 -13.52 -6.18 -1.28
CA ASN A 52 -14.70 -5.78 -2.03
C ASN A 52 -15.72 -6.93 -2.17
N ILE A 53 -15.24 -8.14 -2.49
CA ILE A 53 -16.13 -9.32 -2.65
C ILE A 53 -16.72 -9.74 -1.31
N VAL A 54 -15.88 -9.83 -0.25
CA VAL A 54 -16.36 -10.29 1.06
C VAL A 54 -17.26 -9.27 1.76
N GLU A 55 -17.16 -7.98 1.41
CA GLU A 55 -18.13 -6.97 1.83
C GLU A 55 -19.51 -7.26 1.28
N SER A 56 -19.63 -7.54 0.01
CA SER A 56 -20.89 -7.92 -0.61
C SER A 56 -21.47 -9.20 0.01
N ILE A 57 -20.63 -10.20 0.31
CA ILE A 57 -21.07 -11.42 1.00
C ILE A 57 -21.57 -11.11 2.42
N ALA A 58 -20.87 -10.26 3.16
CA ALA A 58 -21.25 -9.88 4.51
C ALA A 58 -22.60 -9.13 4.52
N ASP A 59 -22.83 -8.27 3.54
CA ASP A 59 -24.10 -7.54 3.40
C ASP A 59 -25.25 -8.49 3.01
N CYS A 60 -25.02 -9.43 2.11
CA CYS A 60 -26.00 -10.50 1.83
C CYS A 60 -26.35 -11.31 3.08
N ARG A 61 -25.39 -11.62 3.94
CA ARG A 61 -25.62 -12.37 5.19
C ARG A 61 -26.43 -11.59 6.22
N LYS A 62 -26.31 -10.27 6.26
CA LYS A 62 -27.15 -9.40 7.11
C LYS A 62 -28.60 -9.37 6.64
N GLY A 63 -28.85 -9.77 5.40
CA GLY A 63 -30.12 -9.63 4.71
C GLY A 63 -30.22 -8.26 4.01
N ILE A 64 -30.85 -8.26 2.86
CA ILE A 64 -31.13 -7.04 2.11
C ILE A 64 -32.63 -6.73 2.27
N ILE A 65 -32.96 -5.51 2.69
CA ILE A 65 -34.35 -5.10 2.91
C ILE A 65 -35.15 -5.34 1.61
N GLY A 66 -36.25 -6.10 1.72
CA GLY A 66 -37.10 -6.44 0.59
C GLY A 66 -36.62 -7.59 -0.30
N ILE A 67 -35.54 -8.29 0.11
CA ILE A 67 -35.06 -9.48 -0.60
C ILE A 67 -34.98 -10.67 0.35
N ASP A 68 -35.71 -11.74 0.05
CA ASP A 68 -35.64 -13.01 0.74
C ASP A 68 -34.50 -13.84 0.13
N LEU A 69 -33.40 -14.01 0.87
CA LEU A 69 -32.28 -14.86 0.49
C LEU A 69 -32.47 -16.26 1.08
N ILE A 70 -32.65 -17.27 0.22
CA ILE A 70 -32.92 -18.66 0.63
C ILE A 70 -31.63 -19.36 1.07
N GLU A 71 -30.52 -19.12 0.37
CA GLU A 71 -29.22 -19.71 0.70
C GLU A 71 -28.18 -18.63 1.02
N ARG A 72 -27.36 -18.88 2.06
CA ARG A 72 -26.31 -17.98 2.50
C ARG A 72 -24.92 -18.66 2.43
N SER A 73 -24.76 -19.62 1.54
CA SER A 73 -23.47 -20.24 1.26
C SER A 73 -22.69 -19.42 0.23
N PHE A 74 -21.38 -19.53 0.25
CA PHE A 74 -20.52 -18.96 -0.78
C PHE A 74 -19.50 -20.00 -1.25
N ASN A 75 -19.09 -19.90 -2.52
CA ASN A 75 -18.06 -20.73 -3.11
C ASN A 75 -16.73 -19.97 -3.05
N TYR A 76 -15.80 -20.43 -2.21
CA TYR A 76 -14.51 -19.75 -2.03
C TYR A 76 -13.61 -19.86 -3.26
N GLU A 77 -13.61 -20.98 -3.96
CA GLU A 77 -12.87 -21.16 -5.20
C GLU A 77 -13.27 -20.12 -6.23
N ALA A 78 -14.56 -19.89 -6.39
CA ALA A 78 -15.09 -18.85 -7.29
C ALA A 78 -14.62 -17.43 -6.87
N ILE A 79 -14.51 -17.16 -5.56
CA ILE A 79 -13.97 -15.88 -5.06
C ILE A 79 -12.50 -15.74 -5.45
N VAL A 80 -11.70 -16.79 -5.23
CA VAL A 80 -10.27 -16.80 -5.59
C VAL A 80 -10.09 -16.61 -7.10
N ASP A 81 -10.90 -17.27 -7.91
CA ASP A 81 -10.82 -17.16 -9.36
C ASP A 81 -11.20 -15.74 -9.86
N GLU A 82 -12.22 -15.13 -9.28
CA GLU A 82 -12.57 -13.74 -9.58
C GLU A 82 -11.42 -12.78 -9.19
N VAL A 83 -10.78 -12.98 -8.03
CA VAL A 83 -9.61 -12.18 -7.63
C VAL A 83 -8.45 -12.35 -8.61
N LYS A 84 -8.18 -13.58 -9.07
CA LYS A 84 -7.15 -13.86 -10.09
C LYS A 84 -7.48 -13.17 -11.43
N GLN A 85 -8.74 -13.16 -11.85
CA GLN A 85 -9.19 -12.47 -13.07
C GLN A 85 -8.96 -10.96 -12.96
N ARG A 86 -9.23 -10.34 -11.81
CA ARG A 86 -8.95 -8.92 -11.57
C ARG A 86 -7.46 -8.60 -11.62
N ILE A 87 -6.63 -9.45 -11.03
CA ILE A 87 -5.16 -9.33 -11.12
C ILE A 87 -4.71 -9.37 -12.58
N GLU A 88 -5.20 -10.35 -13.33
CA GLU A 88 -4.87 -10.52 -14.75
C GLU A 88 -5.31 -9.32 -15.60
N SER A 89 -6.49 -8.76 -15.33
CA SER A 89 -6.96 -7.55 -16.02
C SER A 89 -6.02 -6.35 -15.78
N VAL A 90 -5.57 -6.15 -14.54
CA VAL A 90 -4.63 -5.07 -14.21
C VAL A 90 -3.27 -5.32 -14.89
N ARG A 91 -2.80 -6.57 -14.93
CA ARG A 91 -1.55 -6.94 -15.59
C ARG A 91 -1.58 -6.66 -17.09
N LYS A 92 -2.65 -7.07 -17.78
CA LYS A 92 -2.84 -6.76 -19.21
C LYS A 92 -2.84 -5.26 -19.49
N SER A 93 -3.44 -4.46 -18.62
CA SER A 93 -3.42 -2.99 -18.73
C SER A 93 -2.00 -2.43 -18.57
N LEU A 94 -1.19 -3.02 -17.69
CA LEU A 94 0.21 -2.67 -17.51
C LEU A 94 1.04 -3.05 -18.75
N GLU A 95 0.89 -4.27 -19.27
CA GLU A 95 1.56 -4.75 -20.48
C GLU A 95 1.24 -3.84 -21.68
N PHE A 96 -0.02 -3.46 -21.85
CA PHE A 96 -0.42 -2.50 -22.87
C PHE A 96 0.26 -1.13 -22.70
N SER A 97 0.37 -0.65 -21.46
CA SER A 97 1.04 0.63 -21.16
C SER A 97 2.56 0.59 -21.43
N LEU A 98 3.15 -0.59 -21.42
CA LEU A 98 4.58 -0.83 -21.64
C LEU A 98 4.90 -1.37 -23.04
N GLN A 99 3.96 -1.37 -23.98
CA GLN A 99 4.11 -1.97 -25.33
C GLN A 99 5.31 -1.44 -26.14
N ASN A 100 5.81 -0.24 -25.82
CA ASN A 100 6.98 0.38 -26.46
C ASN A 100 8.27 0.23 -25.63
N ILE A 101 8.26 -0.57 -24.57
CA ILE A 101 9.39 -0.82 -23.68
C ILE A 101 9.88 -2.25 -23.92
N THR A 102 11.18 -2.45 -23.97
CA THR A 102 11.75 -3.80 -24.02
C THR A 102 11.62 -4.46 -22.65
N VAL A 103 10.88 -5.56 -22.54
CA VAL A 103 10.72 -6.32 -21.31
C VAL A 103 11.40 -7.68 -21.47
N TYR A 104 12.39 -7.94 -20.62
CA TYR A 104 13.01 -9.23 -20.47
C TYR A 104 12.34 -9.98 -19.29
N HIS A 105 11.85 -11.18 -19.56
CA HIS A 105 11.20 -12.03 -18.54
C HIS A 105 12.22 -12.98 -17.89
N ASP A 106 13.33 -12.40 -17.39
CA ASP A 106 14.41 -13.15 -16.76
C ASP A 106 15.12 -12.28 -15.69
N GLU A 107 15.96 -12.92 -14.89
CA GLU A 107 16.79 -12.30 -13.87
C GLU A 107 18.00 -11.61 -14.51
N ALA A 108 18.19 -10.32 -14.21
CA ALA A 108 19.40 -9.61 -14.59
C ALA A 108 20.54 -9.90 -13.62
N VAL A 109 21.73 -10.18 -14.15
CA VAL A 109 22.99 -10.25 -13.40
C VAL A 109 23.85 -9.05 -13.80
N ILE A 110 24.11 -8.15 -12.85
CA ILE A 110 24.96 -6.97 -13.08
C ILE A 110 26.40 -7.42 -13.09
N THR A 111 27.09 -7.21 -14.22
CA THR A 111 28.49 -7.68 -14.44
C THR A 111 29.52 -6.61 -14.15
N ASP A 112 29.21 -5.35 -14.43
CA ASP A 112 30.01 -4.18 -14.07
C ASP A 112 29.13 -2.91 -13.97
N LYS A 113 29.74 -1.73 -13.98
CA LYS A 113 29.02 -0.45 -13.79
C LYS A 113 28.01 -0.12 -14.90
N ASN A 114 28.20 -0.65 -16.09
CA ASN A 114 27.41 -0.29 -17.27
C ASN A 114 26.89 -1.52 -18.05
N HIS A 115 27.17 -2.75 -17.55
CA HIS A 115 26.76 -3.97 -18.21
C HIS A 115 26.00 -4.91 -17.27
N ALA A 116 25.06 -5.63 -17.86
CA ALA A 116 24.34 -6.74 -17.23
C ALA A 116 24.14 -7.86 -18.25
N VAL A 117 23.93 -9.09 -17.74
CA VAL A 117 23.53 -10.23 -18.55
C VAL A 117 22.08 -10.56 -18.20
N ILE A 118 21.23 -10.68 -19.21
CA ILE A 118 19.82 -11.07 -19.09
C ILE A 118 19.52 -12.08 -20.18
N ASP A 119 18.99 -13.25 -19.84
CA ASP A 119 18.70 -14.34 -20.80
C ASP A 119 19.92 -14.70 -21.70
N ASN A 120 21.09 -14.75 -21.10
CA ASN A 120 22.38 -14.97 -21.77
C ASN A 120 22.78 -13.89 -22.80
N GLU A 121 22.07 -12.76 -22.87
CA GLU A 121 22.42 -11.61 -23.67
C GLU A 121 23.15 -10.55 -22.84
N GLU A 122 24.25 -10.03 -23.35
CA GLU A 122 24.96 -8.90 -22.74
C GLU A 122 24.26 -7.58 -23.13
N ILE A 123 23.92 -6.79 -22.11
CA ILE A 123 23.19 -5.52 -22.21
C ILE A 123 24.09 -4.39 -21.69
N GLU A 124 24.29 -3.37 -22.50
CA GLU A 124 24.93 -2.10 -22.09
C GLU A 124 23.87 -1.08 -21.70
N PHE A 125 24.12 -0.28 -20.65
CA PHE A 125 23.22 0.79 -20.20
C PHE A 125 24.01 2.03 -19.75
N ASP A 126 23.40 3.22 -19.92
CA ASP A 126 23.94 4.47 -19.41
C ASP A 126 23.54 4.70 -17.94
N TYR A 127 22.30 4.35 -17.57
CA TYR A 127 21.76 4.42 -16.21
C TYR A 127 21.14 3.10 -15.77
N LEU A 128 21.25 2.82 -14.46
CA LEU A 128 20.59 1.68 -13.81
C LEU A 128 19.59 2.16 -12.77
N LEU A 129 18.36 1.61 -12.80
CA LEU A 129 17.40 1.73 -11.71
C LEU A 129 17.16 0.38 -11.04
N ILE A 130 17.53 0.26 -9.77
CA ILE A 130 17.23 -0.90 -8.94
C ILE A 130 15.85 -0.72 -8.32
N ALA A 131 14.86 -1.49 -8.80
CA ALA A 131 13.46 -1.44 -8.42
C ALA A 131 12.93 -2.84 -7.98
N THR A 132 13.81 -3.65 -7.42
CA THR A 132 13.60 -5.06 -7.05
C THR A 132 12.66 -5.27 -5.87
N GLY A 133 12.35 -4.20 -5.13
CA GLY A 133 11.36 -4.21 -4.08
C GLY A 133 11.71 -5.05 -2.86
N SER A 134 10.71 -5.78 -2.33
CA SER A 134 10.85 -6.61 -1.14
C SER A 134 10.11 -7.94 -1.30
N SER A 135 10.51 -8.95 -0.50
CA SER A 135 9.85 -10.25 -0.41
C SER A 135 9.34 -10.52 1.00
N PRO A 136 8.23 -11.28 1.17
CA PRO A 136 7.72 -11.65 2.48
C PRO A 136 8.75 -12.41 3.32
N LYS A 137 8.87 -12.09 4.62
CA LYS A 137 9.71 -12.85 5.56
C LYS A 137 9.22 -14.27 5.81
N ALA A 138 7.95 -14.52 5.56
CA ALA A 138 7.27 -15.79 5.80
C ALA A 138 7.29 -16.75 4.59
N ASN A 139 8.30 -16.71 3.74
CA ASN A 139 8.45 -17.53 2.53
C ASN A 139 7.28 -17.45 1.52
N MET A 140 6.10 -17.03 1.94
CA MET A 140 4.91 -16.91 1.11
C MET A 140 4.11 -15.65 1.52
N SER A 141 3.62 -14.90 0.53
CA SER A 141 2.75 -13.73 0.80
C SER A 141 1.43 -14.16 1.42
N ALA A 142 0.80 -13.24 2.16
CA ALA A 142 -0.52 -13.50 2.74
C ALA A 142 -1.57 -13.82 1.65
N THR A 143 -1.47 -13.20 0.47
CA THR A 143 -2.34 -13.51 -0.69
C THR A 143 -2.20 -14.97 -1.14
N LYS A 144 -0.97 -15.45 -1.32
CA LYS A 144 -0.73 -16.86 -1.69
C LYS A 144 -1.23 -17.80 -0.62
N GLN A 145 -1.05 -17.47 0.66
CA GLN A 145 -1.61 -18.26 1.74
C GLN A 145 -3.15 -18.29 1.67
N LEU A 146 -3.82 -17.16 1.40
CA LEU A 146 -5.27 -17.12 1.18
C LEU A 146 -5.68 -17.97 -0.02
N PHE A 147 -4.99 -17.88 -1.15
CA PHE A 147 -5.31 -18.67 -2.35
C PHE A 147 -5.20 -20.18 -2.13
N ASN A 148 -4.39 -20.63 -1.19
CA ASN A 148 -4.18 -22.06 -0.89
C ASN A 148 -5.24 -22.67 0.03
N PHE A 149 -6.18 -21.89 0.57
CA PHE A 149 -7.27 -22.47 1.34
C PHE A 149 -8.21 -23.27 0.44
N THR A 150 -8.25 -24.57 0.65
CA THR A 150 -9.24 -25.48 0.04
C THR A 150 -10.49 -25.63 0.89
N THR A 151 -10.33 -25.48 2.23
CA THR A 151 -11.39 -25.45 3.22
C THR A 151 -11.08 -24.35 4.23
N PHE A 152 -12.10 -23.64 4.69
CA PHE A 152 -11.90 -22.65 5.74
C PHE A 152 -11.74 -23.31 7.10
N PRO A 153 -10.68 -22.97 7.85
CA PRO A 153 -10.60 -23.34 9.24
C PRO A 153 -11.74 -22.65 10.03
N GLN A 154 -12.25 -23.31 11.07
CA GLN A 154 -13.23 -22.67 11.96
C GLN A 154 -12.60 -21.49 12.71
N GLU A 155 -11.30 -21.60 13.02
CA GLU A 155 -10.50 -20.57 13.65
C GLU A 155 -9.10 -20.49 13.06
N ILE A 156 -8.54 -19.29 13.05
CA ILE A 156 -7.20 -19.02 12.54
C ILE A 156 -6.51 -17.91 13.32
N SER A 157 -5.20 -18.02 13.45
CA SER A 157 -4.36 -16.93 13.96
C SER A 157 -3.68 -16.19 12.81
N VAL A 158 -3.84 -14.87 12.76
CA VAL A 158 -3.08 -14.00 11.87
C VAL A 158 -1.88 -13.45 12.63
N ILE A 159 -0.68 -13.78 12.19
CA ILE A 159 0.58 -13.43 12.86
C ILE A 159 1.17 -12.16 12.25
N GLY A 160 1.23 -11.10 13.05
CA GLY A 160 1.65 -9.75 12.65
C GLY A 160 0.46 -8.81 12.46
N SER A 161 0.43 -7.73 13.24
CA SER A 161 -0.65 -6.74 13.26
C SER A 161 -0.35 -5.48 12.44
N GLY A 162 0.52 -5.58 11.47
CA GLY A 162 0.69 -4.52 10.46
C GLY A 162 -0.55 -4.39 9.56
N ILE A 163 -0.54 -3.43 8.63
CA ILE A 163 -1.66 -3.16 7.70
C ILE A 163 -2.14 -4.46 7.02
N THR A 164 -1.23 -5.23 6.45
CA THR A 164 -1.56 -6.51 5.78
C THR A 164 -2.24 -7.51 6.72
N GLY A 165 -1.76 -7.63 7.96
CA GLY A 165 -2.35 -8.56 8.92
C GLY A 165 -3.75 -8.15 9.35
N ILE A 166 -3.99 -6.86 9.53
CA ILE A 166 -5.31 -6.31 9.86
C ILE A 166 -6.29 -6.52 8.70
N GLU A 167 -5.86 -6.28 7.48
CA GLU A 167 -6.68 -6.50 6.29
C GLU A 167 -6.99 -8.00 6.09
N ALA A 168 -6.00 -8.89 6.25
CA ALA A 168 -6.20 -10.33 6.18
C ALA A 168 -7.16 -10.84 7.27
N ALA A 169 -6.98 -10.38 8.50
CA ALA A 169 -7.89 -10.69 9.62
C ALA A 169 -9.32 -10.23 9.31
N SER A 170 -9.46 -9.08 8.66
CA SER A 170 -10.76 -8.51 8.28
C SER A 170 -11.46 -9.33 7.20
N ILE A 171 -10.74 -9.79 6.19
CA ILE A 171 -11.24 -10.67 5.14
C ILE A 171 -11.79 -11.96 5.77
N LEU A 172 -10.97 -12.61 6.59
CA LEU A 172 -11.32 -13.90 7.21
C LEU A 172 -12.51 -13.77 8.17
N ALA A 173 -12.54 -12.72 9.00
CA ALA A 173 -13.65 -12.48 9.93
C ALA A 173 -14.97 -12.22 9.18
N LYS A 174 -14.97 -11.48 8.06
CA LYS A 174 -16.14 -11.26 7.22
C LYS A 174 -16.63 -12.56 6.57
N LEU A 175 -15.74 -13.50 6.27
CA LEU A 175 -16.09 -14.83 5.79
C LEU A 175 -16.63 -15.75 6.91
N GLY A 176 -16.60 -15.31 8.17
CA GLY A 176 -17.17 -16.04 9.31
C GLY A 176 -16.17 -16.89 10.08
N VAL A 177 -14.88 -16.77 9.79
CA VAL A 177 -13.81 -17.44 10.54
C VAL A 177 -13.58 -16.73 11.88
N LYS A 178 -13.35 -17.47 12.96
CA LYS A 178 -12.90 -16.91 14.22
C LYS A 178 -11.43 -16.50 14.10
N VAL A 179 -11.15 -15.21 14.21
CA VAL A 179 -9.80 -14.68 13.96
C VAL A 179 -9.16 -14.18 15.25
N THR A 180 -7.94 -14.64 15.52
CA THR A 180 -7.04 -14.06 16.52
C THR A 180 -5.89 -13.34 15.81
N LEU A 181 -5.83 -12.02 15.94
CA LEU A 181 -4.72 -11.20 15.43
C LEU A 181 -3.62 -11.16 16.49
N GLN A 182 -2.47 -11.74 16.21
CA GLN A 182 -1.35 -11.82 17.14
C GLN A 182 -0.25 -10.82 16.79
N GLU A 183 0.30 -10.16 17.80
CA GLU A 183 1.42 -9.23 17.69
C GLU A 183 2.49 -9.53 18.74
N LYS A 184 3.74 -9.58 18.33
CA LYS A 184 4.88 -9.81 19.24
C LYS A 184 5.19 -8.60 20.13
N GLN A 185 4.88 -7.40 19.66
CA GLN A 185 5.04 -6.16 20.42
C GLN A 185 3.86 -5.96 21.38
N ASN A 186 4.00 -4.99 22.29
CA ASN A 186 2.96 -4.65 23.25
C ASN A 186 1.79 -3.85 22.65
N VAL A 187 1.92 -3.39 21.40
CA VAL A 187 0.92 -2.58 20.70
C VAL A 187 0.70 -3.11 19.27
N ILE A 188 -0.53 -3.03 18.78
CA ILE A 188 -0.85 -3.33 17.39
C ILE A 188 -0.42 -2.18 16.46
N CYS A 189 -0.12 -2.52 15.22
CA CYS A 189 0.23 -1.57 14.16
C CYS A 189 1.21 -0.50 14.66
N PRO A 190 2.45 -0.86 15.05
CA PRO A 190 3.40 0.02 15.73
C PRO A 190 3.80 1.16 14.83
N GLY A 191 3.41 1.97 14.27
CA GLY A 191 3.71 3.09 13.37
C GLY A 191 2.50 3.99 13.15
N ILE A 192 1.35 3.57 13.68
CA ILE A 192 0.15 4.40 13.65
C ILE A 192 0.07 5.28 14.93
N PRO A 193 -0.36 6.56 14.83
CA PRO A 193 -0.56 7.42 15.99
C PRO A 193 -1.43 6.77 17.07
N GLU A 194 -1.13 7.05 18.34
CA GLU A 194 -1.81 6.36 19.45
C GLU A 194 -3.33 6.57 19.46
N ILE A 195 -3.78 7.77 19.16
CA ILE A 195 -5.21 8.10 19.07
C ILE A 195 -5.92 7.21 18.05
N LEU A 196 -5.30 6.93 16.90
CA LEU A 196 -5.85 6.08 15.85
C LEU A 196 -5.78 4.60 16.23
N ARG A 197 -4.74 4.19 16.94
CA ARG A 197 -4.58 2.81 17.45
C ARG A 197 -5.69 2.43 18.40
N LYS A 198 -6.09 3.34 19.29
CA LYS A 198 -7.24 3.14 20.18
C LYS A 198 -8.54 2.91 19.40
N GLU A 199 -8.79 3.73 18.38
CA GLU A 199 -9.97 3.55 17.52
C GLU A 199 -9.92 2.24 16.74
N LEU A 200 -8.75 1.87 16.20
CA LEU A 200 -8.54 0.63 15.47
C LEU A 200 -8.83 -0.60 16.34
N GLN A 201 -8.40 -0.61 17.60
CA GLN A 201 -8.71 -1.69 18.56
C GLN A 201 -10.22 -1.84 18.78
N ILE A 202 -10.95 -0.73 18.85
CA ILE A 202 -12.41 -0.74 18.97
C ILE A 202 -13.06 -1.33 17.71
N ILE A 203 -12.58 -0.95 16.54
CA ILE A 203 -13.06 -1.45 15.24
C ILE A 203 -12.85 -2.95 15.14
N LEU A 204 -11.65 -3.44 15.43
CA LEU A 204 -11.33 -4.87 15.38
C LEU A 204 -12.21 -5.70 16.32
N ARG A 205 -12.36 -5.26 17.57
CA ARG A 205 -13.22 -5.93 18.54
C ARG A 205 -14.68 -5.99 18.08
N ARG A 206 -15.22 -4.89 17.55
CA ARG A 206 -16.60 -4.84 17.03
C ARG A 206 -16.84 -5.77 15.86
N ASN A 207 -15.81 -6.08 15.11
CA ASN A 207 -15.85 -7.00 13.97
C ASN A 207 -15.44 -8.44 14.36
N GLY A 208 -15.42 -8.77 15.66
CA GLY A 208 -15.16 -10.12 16.12
C GLY A 208 -13.72 -10.58 16.00
N ILE A 209 -12.77 -9.67 15.79
CA ILE A 209 -11.35 -9.97 15.72
C ILE A 209 -10.74 -9.84 17.11
N TRP A 210 -10.22 -10.94 17.65
CA TRP A 210 -9.51 -10.97 18.91
C TRP A 210 -8.08 -10.52 18.73
N VAL A 211 -7.60 -9.63 19.59
CA VAL A 211 -6.24 -9.10 19.53
C VAL A 211 -5.42 -9.64 20.70
N LYS A 212 -4.27 -10.25 20.41
CA LYS A 212 -3.30 -10.75 21.38
C LYS A 212 -1.95 -10.09 21.15
N THR A 213 -1.54 -9.18 22.03
CA THR A 213 -0.22 -8.55 22.02
C THR A 213 0.76 -9.29 22.91
N ASN A 214 2.07 -8.99 22.82
CA ASN A 214 3.14 -9.70 23.52
C ASN A 214 3.10 -11.23 23.28
N SER A 215 2.61 -11.67 22.11
CA SER A 215 2.46 -13.08 21.77
C SER A 215 3.57 -13.54 20.83
N GLN A 216 4.19 -14.67 21.18
CA GLN A 216 5.15 -15.38 20.33
C GLN A 216 4.65 -16.80 20.02
N ASP A 217 3.40 -17.09 20.35
CA ASP A 217 2.80 -18.39 20.05
C ASP A 217 2.69 -18.60 18.55
N VAL A 218 3.00 -19.80 18.10
CA VAL A 218 2.85 -20.25 16.71
C VAL A 218 1.81 -21.35 16.68
N PRO A 219 0.52 -21.02 16.49
CA PRO A 219 -0.52 -22.02 16.37
C PRO A 219 -0.41 -22.79 15.06
N GLU A 220 -0.96 -24.00 15.04
CA GLU A 220 -0.96 -24.88 13.87
C GLU A 220 -1.63 -24.20 12.66
N ASN A 221 -2.78 -23.55 12.90
CA ASN A 221 -3.51 -22.76 11.90
C ASN A 221 -3.08 -21.30 11.96
N ALA A 222 -2.07 -20.93 11.19
CA ALA A 222 -1.53 -19.58 11.16
C ALA A 222 -1.44 -19.02 9.74
N LEU A 223 -1.84 -17.74 9.58
CA LEU A 223 -1.59 -16.93 8.41
C LEU A 223 -0.55 -15.86 8.75
N TRP A 224 0.57 -15.85 8.02
CA TRP A 224 1.72 -15.03 8.35
C TRP A 224 1.73 -13.70 7.62
N CYS A 225 1.81 -12.60 8.39
CA CYS A 225 1.86 -11.22 7.92
C CYS A 225 2.99 -10.44 8.61
N THR A 226 4.18 -11.05 8.73
CA THR A 226 5.30 -10.57 9.57
C THR A 226 6.24 -9.59 8.88
N GLY A 227 5.78 -8.94 7.81
CA GLY A 227 6.57 -7.96 7.06
C GLY A 227 7.42 -8.57 5.96
N SER A 228 8.31 -7.76 5.41
CA SER A 228 9.14 -8.11 4.24
C SER A 228 10.59 -7.69 4.42
N SER A 229 11.48 -8.33 3.68
CA SER A 229 12.91 -7.97 3.55
C SER A 229 13.18 -7.41 2.15
N PRO A 230 14.14 -6.47 1.98
CA PRO A 230 14.53 -5.98 0.67
C PRO A 230 15.07 -7.13 -0.20
N VAL A 231 14.89 -7.01 -1.50
CA VAL A 231 15.47 -7.94 -2.48
C VAL A 231 16.52 -7.17 -3.26
N LEU A 232 17.78 -7.55 -3.13
CA LEU A 232 18.86 -6.98 -3.94
C LEU A 232 18.91 -7.68 -5.31
N PRO A 233 19.32 -6.97 -6.38
CA PRO A 233 19.60 -7.63 -7.64
C PRO A 233 20.81 -8.54 -7.52
N ARG A 234 21.01 -9.41 -8.50
CA ARG A 234 22.17 -10.28 -8.54
C ARG A 234 23.38 -9.54 -9.13
N PHE A 235 24.51 -9.60 -8.44
CA PHE A 235 25.79 -9.05 -8.88
C PHE A 235 26.74 -10.18 -9.23
N LEU A 236 27.54 -10.02 -10.30
CA LEU A 236 28.60 -10.98 -10.61
C LEU A 236 29.69 -10.95 -9.54
N ASN A 237 29.93 -9.78 -8.95
CA ASN A 237 30.88 -9.56 -7.87
C ASN A 237 30.23 -8.68 -6.79
N ASP A 238 30.25 -9.13 -5.53
CA ASP A 238 29.67 -8.43 -4.39
C ASP A 238 30.22 -7.00 -4.19
N SER A 239 31.43 -6.71 -4.67
CA SER A 239 32.01 -5.36 -4.63
C SER A 239 31.25 -4.33 -5.48
N LEU A 240 30.38 -4.77 -6.38
CA LEU A 240 29.50 -3.89 -7.16
C LEU A 240 28.25 -3.45 -6.38
N CYS A 241 27.91 -4.15 -5.29
CA CYS A 241 26.73 -3.84 -4.51
C CYS A 241 26.84 -2.43 -3.89
N PRO A 242 25.87 -1.53 -4.13
CA PRO A 242 25.84 -0.25 -3.45
C PRO A 242 25.73 -0.42 -1.94
N LYS A 243 26.10 0.61 -1.18
CA LYS A 243 25.99 0.59 0.28
C LYS A 243 24.56 0.29 0.72
N THR A 244 24.45 -0.61 1.70
CA THR A 244 23.20 -0.95 2.39
C THR A 244 23.19 -0.47 3.83
N ASP A 245 22.01 -0.35 4.43
CA ASP A 245 21.84 -0.17 5.86
C ASP A 245 21.88 -1.53 6.61
N ASP A 246 21.70 -1.48 7.94
CA ASP A 246 21.73 -2.67 8.82
C ASP A 246 20.57 -3.66 8.53
N TYR A 247 19.57 -3.24 7.77
CA TYR A 247 18.43 -4.08 7.35
C TYR A 247 18.59 -4.63 5.93
N GLY A 248 19.72 -4.34 5.26
CA GLY A 248 20.01 -4.74 3.89
C GLY A 248 19.33 -3.88 2.82
N CYS A 249 18.75 -2.73 3.18
CA CYS A 249 18.15 -1.81 2.23
C CYS A 249 19.22 -0.91 1.60
N LEU A 250 19.09 -0.58 0.32
CA LEU A 250 20.02 0.30 -0.40
C LEU A 250 19.95 1.74 0.15
N CYS A 251 21.10 2.28 0.51
CA CYS A 251 21.22 3.68 0.89
C CYS A 251 21.09 4.57 -0.36
N ILE A 252 20.18 5.54 -0.30
CA ILE A 252 19.93 6.51 -1.37
C ILE A 252 20.01 7.94 -0.84
N ASP A 253 20.34 8.87 -1.73
CA ASP A 253 20.22 10.31 -1.45
C ASP A 253 18.79 10.83 -1.76
N GLU A 254 18.58 12.13 -1.58
CA GLU A 254 17.29 12.80 -1.85
C GLU A 254 16.88 12.76 -3.32
N ASN A 255 17.82 12.50 -4.23
CA ASN A 255 17.62 12.36 -5.67
C ASN A 255 17.52 10.90 -6.13
N GLN A 256 17.42 9.96 -5.19
CA GLN A 256 17.36 8.52 -5.40
C GLN A 256 18.66 7.89 -5.93
N LYS A 257 19.80 8.60 -5.85
CA LYS A 257 21.12 8.08 -6.24
C LYS A 257 21.61 7.11 -5.17
N THR A 258 22.19 5.99 -5.62
CA THR A 258 22.95 5.09 -4.75
C THR A 258 24.39 5.59 -4.55
N THR A 259 25.22 4.80 -3.88
CA THR A 259 26.65 5.09 -3.75
C THR A 259 27.48 4.77 -5.01
N VAL A 260 26.87 4.17 -6.01
CA VAL A 260 27.50 3.87 -7.31
C VAL A 260 27.04 4.91 -8.33
N GLU A 261 27.96 5.48 -9.07
CA GLU A 261 27.69 6.50 -10.08
C GLU A 261 26.75 5.96 -11.16
N ASN A 262 25.78 6.78 -11.58
CA ASN A 262 24.72 6.46 -12.56
C ASN A 262 23.74 5.34 -12.14
N TRP A 263 23.83 4.88 -10.88
CA TRP A 263 22.89 3.90 -10.33
C TRP A 263 21.94 4.56 -9.35
N PHE A 264 20.67 4.25 -9.52
CA PHE A 264 19.56 4.75 -8.72
C PHE A 264 18.78 3.59 -8.12
N ALA A 265 18.02 3.85 -7.07
CA ALA A 265 17.11 2.87 -6.51
C ALA A 265 15.78 3.51 -6.11
N ALA A 266 14.68 2.73 -6.19
CA ALA A 266 13.35 3.17 -5.83
C ALA A 266 12.49 2.04 -5.27
N GLY A 267 11.59 2.39 -4.34
CA GLY A 267 10.65 1.47 -3.71
C GLY A 267 11.21 0.75 -2.49
N ASP A 268 10.63 -0.40 -2.19
CA ASP A 268 10.85 -1.14 -0.93
C ASP A 268 12.29 -1.63 -0.71
N VAL A 269 13.11 -1.61 -1.75
CA VAL A 269 14.54 -1.94 -1.67
C VAL A 269 15.34 -0.82 -1.00
N CYS A 270 14.79 0.39 -0.91
CA CYS A 270 15.48 1.59 -0.42
C CYS A 270 15.35 1.75 1.10
N SER A 271 16.42 2.21 1.73
CA SER A 271 16.49 2.55 3.15
C SER A 271 15.61 3.75 3.49
N GLY A 272 14.98 3.73 4.67
CA GLY A 272 14.19 4.85 5.19
C GLY A 272 12.90 5.14 4.41
N THR A 273 12.48 4.25 3.53
CA THR A 273 11.32 4.43 2.65
C THR A 273 10.09 3.69 3.19
N PRO A 274 8.92 4.36 3.32
CA PRO A 274 7.67 3.64 3.57
C PRO A 274 7.36 2.67 2.42
N LYS A 275 7.07 1.41 2.75
CA LYS A 275 6.78 0.35 1.78
C LYS A 275 5.37 0.51 1.19
N LEU A 276 5.21 1.47 0.29
CA LEU A 276 3.95 1.89 -0.31
C LEU A 276 4.12 2.07 -1.82
N ALA A 277 3.22 1.48 -2.60
CA ALA A 277 3.31 1.47 -4.06
C ALA A 277 3.40 2.88 -4.67
N TYR A 278 2.64 3.85 -4.14
CA TYR A 278 2.67 5.23 -4.64
C TYR A 278 3.96 5.98 -4.25
N ILE A 279 4.60 5.64 -3.12
CA ILE A 279 5.93 6.15 -2.78
C ILE A 279 6.97 5.57 -3.72
N ALA A 280 6.90 4.26 -4.01
CA ALA A 280 7.77 3.60 -4.97
C ALA A 280 7.67 4.26 -6.37
N SER A 281 6.45 4.54 -6.83
CA SER A 281 6.20 5.24 -8.10
C SER A 281 6.71 6.68 -8.09
N TYR A 282 6.54 7.41 -6.99
CA TYR A 282 7.07 8.75 -6.82
C TYR A 282 8.61 8.76 -6.89
N GLN A 283 9.26 7.87 -6.13
CA GLN A 283 10.72 7.75 -6.11
C GLN A 283 11.28 7.42 -7.50
N ALA A 284 10.64 6.50 -8.21
CA ALA A 284 11.02 6.12 -9.56
C ALA A 284 10.96 7.30 -10.54
N LYS A 285 9.88 8.08 -10.51
CA LYS A 285 9.75 9.30 -11.32
C LYS A 285 10.84 10.32 -10.99
N LYS A 286 11.14 10.51 -9.69
CA LYS A 286 12.19 11.42 -9.25
C LYS A 286 13.56 10.95 -9.73
N ALA A 287 13.87 9.66 -9.65
CA ALA A 287 15.10 9.07 -10.19
C ALA A 287 15.25 9.35 -11.70
N VAL A 288 14.21 9.08 -12.48
CA VAL A 288 14.21 9.33 -13.94
C VAL A 288 14.37 10.81 -14.25
N SER A 289 13.67 11.69 -13.52
CA SER A 289 13.83 13.14 -13.69
C SER A 289 15.26 13.60 -13.41
N THR A 290 15.91 13.01 -12.41
CA THR A 290 17.32 13.30 -12.11
C THR A 290 18.26 12.75 -13.17
N MET A 291 18.07 11.50 -13.63
CA MET A 291 18.90 10.85 -14.66
C MET A 291 18.95 11.68 -15.94
N PHE A 292 17.80 12.13 -16.40
CA PHE A 292 17.65 12.76 -17.72
C PHE A 292 17.45 14.28 -17.65
N ASN A 293 17.68 14.89 -16.50
CA ASN A 293 17.54 16.33 -16.27
C ASN A 293 16.18 16.86 -16.76
N LEU A 294 15.11 16.14 -16.40
CA LEU A 294 13.72 16.55 -16.67
C LEU A 294 13.24 17.56 -15.61
N SER A 295 11.96 17.94 -15.67
CA SER A 295 11.34 18.80 -14.67
C SER A 295 11.53 18.22 -13.27
N ASP A 296 11.95 19.06 -12.31
CA ASP A 296 12.12 18.63 -10.93
C ASP A 296 10.81 18.14 -10.32
N ILE A 297 10.88 17.02 -9.63
CA ILE A 297 9.77 16.47 -8.84
C ILE A 297 10.00 16.89 -7.39
N PRO A 298 9.15 17.76 -6.83
CA PRO A 298 9.32 18.25 -5.46
C PRO A 298 9.39 17.10 -4.45
N ARG A 299 10.22 17.27 -3.42
CA ARG A 299 10.30 16.30 -2.33
C ARG A 299 8.95 16.14 -1.64
N VAL A 300 8.56 14.89 -1.41
CA VAL A 300 7.41 14.58 -0.55
C VAL A 300 7.84 14.73 0.90
N GLU A 301 7.16 15.61 1.60
CA GLU A 301 7.37 15.80 3.04
C GLU A 301 6.65 14.65 3.78
N PRO A 302 7.31 13.97 4.75
CA PRO A 302 6.76 12.79 5.42
C PRO A 302 5.36 13.00 6.02
N GLN A 303 5.09 14.21 6.55
CA GLN A 303 3.78 14.53 7.14
C GLN A 303 2.65 14.61 6.11
N PHE A 304 2.94 14.66 4.81
CA PHE A 304 1.92 14.65 3.75
C PHE A 304 1.82 13.30 3.03
N ILE A 305 2.38 12.24 3.60
CA ILE A 305 2.17 10.87 3.11
C ILE A 305 0.85 10.36 3.69
N PRO A 306 -0.18 10.09 2.86
CA PRO A 306 -1.41 9.50 3.36
C PRO A 306 -1.27 8.00 3.55
N TYR A 307 -1.94 7.46 4.55
CA TYR A 307 -2.03 6.03 4.83
C TYR A 307 -3.48 5.60 4.88
N CYS A 308 -3.75 4.33 4.60
CA CYS A 308 -5.06 3.74 4.79
C CYS A 308 -4.93 2.26 5.20
N ILE A 309 -5.71 1.86 6.19
CA ILE A 309 -6.02 0.47 6.51
C ILE A 309 -7.41 0.19 5.97
N PHE A 310 -7.53 -0.71 5.03
CA PHE A 310 -8.81 -1.18 4.51
C PHE A 310 -9.38 -2.28 5.42
N ALA A 311 -9.61 -1.90 6.68
CA ALA A 311 -10.26 -2.73 7.69
C ALA A 311 -11.76 -2.88 7.41
N PRO A 312 -12.53 -3.64 8.21
CA PRO A 312 -13.98 -3.68 8.11
C PRO A 312 -14.66 -2.30 8.13
N THR A 313 -14.01 -1.33 8.78
CA THR A 313 -14.31 0.09 8.68
C THR A 313 -13.01 0.78 8.28
N PRO A 314 -12.86 1.30 7.07
CA PRO A 314 -11.63 1.90 6.60
C PRO A 314 -11.15 3.04 7.50
N LEU A 315 -9.84 3.09 7.74
CA LEU A 315 -9.19 4.14 8.51
C LEU A 315 -8.06 4.74 7.68
N ALA A 316 -8.26 5.96 7.21
CA ALA A 316 -7.28 6.72 6.44
C ALA A 316 -6.74 7.89 7.26
N TRP A 317 -5.45 8.21 7.13
CA TRP A 317 -4.84 9.31 7.85
C TRP A 317 -3.58 9.85 7.18
N PHE A 318 -3.16 11.04 7.57
CA PHE A 318 -1.84 11.61 7.34
C PHE A 318 -1.46 12.54 8.51
N GLY A 319 -0.19 12.88 8.61
CA GLY A 319 0.31 13.92 9.53
C GLY A 319 0.54 13.44 10.95
N ASP A 320 0.68 14.41 11.84
CA ASP A 320 1.05 14.26 13.23
C ASP A 320 -0.12 14.62 14.16
N PHE A 321 -0.29 13.83 15.23
CA PHE A 321 -1.33 14.00 16.25
C PHE A 321 -0.74 14.12 17.67
N ASP A 322 0.57 13.94 17.81
CA ASP A 322 1.20 13.79 19.12
C ASP A 322 1.84 15.10 19.63
N ASN A 323 1.85 16.17 18.81
CA ASN A 323 2.33 17.47 19.25
C ASN A 323 1.33 18.09 20.23
N PRO A 324 1.75 18.42 21.49
CA PRO A 324 0.87 18.96 22.51
C PRO A 324 0.28 20.33 22.18
N ASP A 325 0.89 21.09 21.27
CA ASP A 325 0.41 22.39 20.83
C ASP A 325 -0.71 22.29 19.78
N TYR A 326 -1.04 21.10 19.31
CA TYR A 326 -2.10 20.91 18.34
C TYR A 326 -3.46 20.78 19.01
N ARG A 327 -4.44 21.48 18.45
CA ARG A 327 -5.85 21.30 18.79
C ARG A 327 -6.37 20.08 18.05
N ILE A 328 -6.77 19.06 18.82
CA ILE A 328 -7.38 17.84 18.29
C ILE A 328 -8.90 17.97 18.38
N GLU A 329 -9.58 17.81 17.24
CA GLU A 329 -11.04 17.76 17.18
C GLU A 329 -11.50 16.45 16.57
N LYS A 330 -12.57 15.86 17.12
CA LYS A 330 -13.23 14.66 16.58
C LYS A 330 -14.69 15.00 16.28
N LYS A 331 -15.12 14.75 15.03
CA LYS A 331 -16.51 14.93 14.59
C LYS A 331 -17.07 13.59 14.13
N SER A 332 -18.29 13.28 14.55
CA SER A 332 -18.96 12.03 14.18
C SER A 332 -19.69 12.17 12.85
N TYR A 333 -19.75 11.11 12.07
CA TYR A 333 -20.59 11.02 10.87
C TYR A 333 -22.07 11.32 11.15
N LYS A 334 -22.54 11.03 12.39
CA LYS A 334 -23.92 11.38 12.81
C LYS A 334 -24.28 12.86 12.63
N ALA A 335 -23.29 13.72 12.49
CA ALA A 335 -23.53 15.15 12.32
C ALA A 335 -24.05 15.52 10.92
N VAL A 336 -23.99 14.59 9.95
CA VAL A 336 -24.45 14.84 8.57
C VAL A 336 -25.51 13.83 8.13
N PRO A 337 -26.55 14.23 7.38
CA PRO A 337 -27.63 13.37 6.91
C PRO A 337 -27.16 12.17 6.09
N ALA A 338 -26.09 12.32 5.32
CA ALA A 338 -25.49 11.29 4.50
C ALA A 338 -25.13 10.03 5.30
N ALA A 339 -24.74 10.18 6.58
CA ALA A 339 -24.44 9.02 7.44
C ALA A 339 -25.64 8.08 7.61
N THR A 340 -26.85 8.62 7.65
CA THR A 340 -28.07 7.82 7.71
C THR A 340 -28.37 7.18 6.35
N VAL A 341 -28.16 7.93 5.25
CA VAL A 341 -28.36 7.43 3.88
C VAL A 341 -27.43 6.24 3.58
N TYR A 342 -26.19 6.29 4.04
CA TYR A 342 -25.20 5.23 3.81
C TYR A 342 -25.15 4.16 4.92
N ASP A 343 -26.06 4.25 5.92
CA ASP A 343 -26.07 3.36 7.11
C ASP A 343 -24.69 3.29 7.84
N ASP A 344 -23.94 4.39 7.81
CA ASP A 344 -22.65 4.52 8.50
C ASP A 344 -22.65 5.68 9.49
N THR A 345 -23.33 5.47 10.61
CA THR A 345 -23.40 6.46 11.70
C THR A 345 -22.22 6.35 12.70
N ARG A 346 -21.32 5.39 12.51
CA ARG A 346 -20.18 5.11 13.42
C ARG A 346 -18.87 5.73 12.95
N GLY A 347 -18.84 6.23 11.72
CA GLY A 347 -17.70 6.94 11.17
C GLY A 347 -17.40 8.24 11.91
N PHE A 348 -16.16 8.73 11.74
CA PHE A 348 -15.70 9.99 12.32
C PHE A 348 -14.56 10.61 11.50
N VAL A 349 -14.34 11.89 11.72
CA VAL A 349 -13.15 12.64 11.29
C VAL A 349 -12.42 13.15 12.52
N ILE A 350 -11.10 13.00 12.55
CA ILE A 350 -10.20 13.63 13.52
C ILE A 350 -9.31 14.61 12.77
N THR A 351 -9.19 15.83 13.28
CA THR A 351 -8.27 16.84 12.74
C THR A 351 -7.31 17.31 13.84
N ALA A 352 -6.05 17.51 13.46
CA ALA A 352 -5.03 18.15 14.28
C ALA A 352 -4.65 19.47 13.62
N THR A 353 -4.88 20.59 14.32
CA THR A 353 -4.58 21.94 13.81
C THR A 353 -3.60 22.65 14.72
N ASN A 354 -2.73 23.47 14.14
CA ASN A 354 -1.86 24.36 14.90
C ASN A 354 -2.62 25.65 15.34
N GLN A 355 -1.93 26.52 16.07
CA GLN A 355 -2.48 27.79 16.59
C GLN A 355 -3.00 28.74 15.49
N ASN A 356 -2.53 28.57 14.25
CA ASN A 356 -2.99 29.37 13.09
C ASN A 356 -4.15 28.69 12.33
N GLY A 357 -4.75 27.62 12.86
CA GLY A 357 -5.84 26.87 12.24
C GLY A 357 -5.44 26.03 11.02
N ARG A 358 -4.12 25.80 10.78
CA ARG A 358 -3.63 24.99 9.68
C ARG A 358 -3.63 23.52 10.07
N LEU A 359 -4.05 22.65 9.16
CA LEU A 359 -4.01 21.20 9.32
C LEU A 359 -2.57 20.69 9.40
N CYS A 360 -2.26 19.97 10.47
CA CYS A 360 -1.00 19.28 10.70
C CYS A 360 -1.18 17.75 10.65
N GLY A 361 -2.41 17.28 10.83
CA GLY A 361 -2.80 15.88 10.69
C GLY A 361 -4.31 15.77 10.52
N ALA A 362 -4.74 14.72 9.85
CA ALA A 362 -6.14 14.36 9.75
C ALA A 362 -6.31 12.84 9.65
N ALA A 363 -7.42 12.35 10.20
CA ALA A 363 -7.82 10.97 10.05
C ALA A 363 -9.32 10.87 9.82
N ILE A 364 -9.72 9.94 8.96
CA ILE A 364 -11.11 9.65 8.64
C ILE A 364 -11.31 8.14 8.84
N CYS A 365 -12.35 7.79 9.56
CA CYS A 365 -12.78 6.41 9.76
C CYS A 365 -14.22 6.26 9.29
N GLY A 366 -14.47 5.27 8.44
CA GLY A 366 -15.81 4.99 7.90
C GLY A 366 -15.86 4.94 6.39
N THR A 367 -17.08 4.87 5.87
CA THR A 367 -17.36 4.86 4.42
C THR A 367 -16.67 6.03 3.73
N ALA A 368 -16.05 5.78 2.58
CA ALA A 368 -15.32 6.73 1.75
C ALA A 368 -14.09 7.40 2.43
N ALA A 369 -13.61 6.90 3.57
CA ALA A 369 -12.46 7.47 4.28
C ALA A 369 -11.22 7.63 3.37
N HIS A 370 -10.93 6.61 2.56
CA HIS A 370 -9.79 6.55 1.64
C HIS A 370 -9.90 7.53 0.47
N GLU A 371 -11.11 7.97 0.12
CA GLU A 371 -11.32 9.02 -0.89
C GLU A 371 -11.31 10.42 -0.24
N MET A 372 -12.04 10.57 0.86
CA MET A 372 -12.22 11.88 1.52
C MET A 372 -10.92 12.43 2.12
N ILE A 373 -9.98 11.57 2.55
CA ILE A 373 -8.71 12.00 3.18
C ILE A 373 -7.90 12.91 2.27
N HIS A 374 -7.99 12.73 0.95
CA HIS A 374 -7.24 13.54 -0.01
C HIS A 374 -7.67 15.01 -0.03
N GLN A 375 -8.93 15.32 0.29
CA GLN A 375 -9.41 16.72 0.41
C GLN A 375 -8.67 17.43 1.55
N LEU A 376 -8.57 16.79 2.71
CA LEU A 376 -7.84 17.34 3.86
C LEU A 376 -6.33 17.39 3.60
N LEU A 377 -5.77 16.40 2.89
CA LEU A 377 -4.37 16.41 2.49
C LEU A 377 -4.04 17.60 1.57
N ILE A 378 -4.90 17.91 0.62
CA ILE A 378 -4.76 19.09 -0.25
C ILE A 378 -4.81 20.36 0.60
N CYS A 379 -5.77 20.49 1.52
CA CYS A 379 -5.83 21.63 2.43
C CYS A 379 -4.53 21.78 3.22
N ALA A 380 -4.02 20.72 3.82
CA ALA A 380 -2.77 20.74 4.57
C ALA A 380 -1.57 21.16 3.71
N LYS A 381 -1.42 20.52 2.53
CA LYS A 381 -0.31 20.77 1.60
C LYS A 381 -0.27 22.21 1.10
N TYR A 382 -1.42 22.77 0.76
CA TYR A 382 -1.54 24.14 0.23
C TYR A 382 -1.88 25.17 1.29
N LYS A 383 -1.80 24.82 2.59
CA LYS A 383 -1.99 25.71 3.73
C LYS A 383 -3.39 26.34 3.77
N ILE A 384 -4.39 25.68 3.21
CA ILE A 384 -5.80 26.06 3.31
C ILE A 384 -6.27 25.69 4.72
N THR A 385 -6.87 26.63 5.42
CA THR A 385 -7.41 26.36 6.77
C THR A 385 -8.77 25.66 6.68
N LEU A 386 -9.17 24.98 7.76
CA LEU A 386 -10.54 24.41 7.82
C LEU A 386 -11.60 25.51 7.66
N LYS A 387 -11.35 26.70 8.18
CA LYS A 387 -12.24 27.85 8.01
C LYS A 387 -12.37 28.28 6.55
N ASP A 388 -11.26 28.25 5.79
CA ASP A 388 -11.32 28.52 4.34
C ASP A 388 -12.13 27.47 3.59
N LEU A 389 -11.95 26.19 3.95
CA LEU A 389 -12.73 25.10 3.38
C LEU A 389 -14.23 25.28 3.65
N GLN A 390 -14.60 25.62 4.88
CA GLN A 390 -15.98 25.85 5.31
C GLN A 390 -16.64 27.03 4.58
N ASN A 391 -15.92 28.14 4.43
CA ASN A 391 -16.49 29.41 3.94
C ASN A 391 -16.46 29.53 2.42
N ASN A 392 -15.51 28.87 1.73
CA ASN A 392 -15.24 29.16 0.33
C ASN A 392 -15.57 28.01 -0.62
N ILE A 393 -15.86 26.81 -0.10
CA ILE A 393 -16.13 25.63 -0.93
C ILE A 393 -17.58 25.18 -0.74
N LEU A 394 -18.31 25.09 -1.84
CA LEU A 394 -19.64 24.47 -1.84
C LEU A 394 -19.51 22.95 -1.87
N THR A 395 -20.25 22.27 -1.03
CA THR A 395 -20.31 20.81 -0.98
C THR A 395 -21.67 20.34 -1.48
N LEU A 396 -21.68 19.24 -2.23
CA LEU A 396 -22.92 18.57 -2.61
C LEU A 396 -23.70 18.11 -1.36
N HIS A 397 -25.00 17.93 -1.49
CA HIS A 397 -25.87 17.41 -0.45
C HIS A 397 -26.78 16.29 -0.99
N PRO A 398 -27.00 15.18 -0.27
CA PRO A 398 -26.32 14.76 0.96
C PRO A 398 -25.06 13.91 0.66
N VAL A 399 -23.91 14.31 1.20
CA VAL A 399 -22.65 13.58 1.07
C VAL A 399 -21.87 13.57 2.39
N LEU A 400 -21.02 12.55 2.60
CA LEU A 400 -20.23 12.44 3.84
C LEU A 400 -19.19 13.57 3.99
N SER A 401 -18.71 14.11 2.88
CA SER A 401 -17.73 15.21 2.90
C SER A 401 -18.27 16.54 3.47
N GLU A 402 -19.59 16.69 3.66
CA GLU A 402 -20.17 17.80 4.43
C GLU A 402 -19.56 17.88 5.84
N LEU A 403 -19.16 16.73 6.42
CA LEU A 403 -18.52 16.68 7.73
C LEU A 403 -17.20 17.46 7.79
N LEU A 404 -16.51 17.61 6.67
CA LEU A 404 -15.27 18.37 6.59
C LEU A 404 -15.51 19.89 6.68
N GLN A 405 -16.75 20.31 6.48
CA GLN A 405 -17.19 21.71 6.54
C GLN A 405 -17.87 22.09 7.85
N LEU A 406 -18.14 21.15 8.72
CA LEU A 406 -18.68 21.41 10.06
C LEU A 406 -17.52 21.78 11.01
#